data_c83a5bc0dda145a17f4356d0395c70ba
#
_entry.id   c83a5bc0dda145a17f4356d0395c70ba
#
_cell.length_a   1.000
_cell.length_b   1.000
_cell.length_c   1.000
_cell.angle_alpha   90.00
_cell.angle_beta   90.00
_cell.angle_gamma   90.00
#
_symmetry.space_group_name_H-M   'P 1'
#
loop_
_entity.id
_entity.type
_entity.pdbx_description
1 polymer ?
#
loop_
_entity_poly.entity_id
_entity_poly.type
_entity_poly.pdbx_seq_one_letter_code
_entity_poly.pdbx_strand_id
1 'polypeptide(L)'
;MSLADTVKDDLTTAMKAGEKGRVSALRLVLSELQKAAKDGDGDEVAVLRRERKRRHESATAFRDGGRPELAEAEEAEAQVIEAYLPAELSDDELRAIVAEAVAETGASSPKDMGQVMKASMARVAGRADGKRVSALAQEALRG
;
A
#
# COMPACT_ATOMS: atom_id res chain seq x y z
N MET A 1 6.81 9.93 -17.14
CA MET A 1 5.35 9.97 -16.98
C MET A 1 5.00 9.67 -15.53
N SER A 2 4.26 10.56 -14.87
CA SER A 2 3.87 10.38 -13.47
C SER A 2 2.70 9.40 -13.36
N LEU A 3 2.43 8.89 -12.14
CA LEU A 3 1.23 8.10 -11.90
C LEU A 3 -0.03 8.93 -12.17
N ALA A 4 -0.01 10.23 -11.83
CA ALA A 4 -1.13 11.11 -12.13
C ALA A 4 -1.41 11.18 -13.65
N ASP A 5 -0.37 11.21 -14.47
CA ASP A 5 -0.52 11.20 -15.93
C ASP A 5 -1.16 9.89 -16.42
N THR A 6 -0.69 8.76 -15.89
CA THR A 6 -1.25 7.45 -16.22
C THR A 6 -2.71 7.35 -15.81
N VAL A 7 -3.05 7.83 -14.61
CA VAL A 7 -4.44 7.85 -14.12
C VAL A 7 -5.32 8.71 -15.00
N LYS A 8 -4.83 9.88 -15.46
CA LYS A 8 -5.57 10.75 -16.39
C LYS A 8 -5.90 10.03 -17.68
N ASP A 9 -4.92 9.33 -18.25
CA ASP A 9 -5.11 8.58 -19.50
C ASP A 9 -6.14 7.46 -19.30
N ASP A 10 -6.03 6.72 -18.21
CA ASP A 10 -6.96 5.65 -17.87
C ASP A 10 -8.38 6.18 -17.61
N LEU A 11 -8.48 7.35 -16.98
CA LEU A 11 -9.76 8.01 -16.77
C LEU A 11 -10.43 8.36 -18.08
N THR A 12 -9.67 8.92 -19.04
CA THR A 12 -10.17 9.24 -20.35
C THR A 12 -10.70 7.98 -21.06
N THR A 13 -9.94 6.88 -20.98
CA THR A 13 -10.33 5.60 -21.56
C THR A 13 -11.62 5.07 -20.93
N ALA A 14 -11.70 5.12 -19.59
CA ALA A 14 -12.89 4.66 -18.87
C ALA A 14 -14.13 5.51 -19.20
N MET A 15 -13.96 6.80 -19.35
CA MET A 15 -15.05 7.71 -19.76
C MET A 15 -15.57 7.36 -21.13
N LYS A 16 -14.68 7.11 -22.10
CA LYS A 16 -15.06 6.70 -23.46
C LYS A 16 -15.77 5.36 -23.49
N ALA A 17 -15.38 4.46 -22.61
CA ALA A 17 -15.98 3.13 -22.50
C ALA A 17 -17.29 3.11 -21.68
N GLY A 18 -17.66 4.22 -21.04
CA GLY A 18 -18.88 4.31 -20.23
C GLY A 18 -18.81 3.53 -18.91
N GLU A 19 -17.63 3.27 -18.39
CA GLU A 19 -17.40 2.53 -17.15
C GLU A 19 -17.55 3.44 -15.93
N LYS A 20 -18.79 3.73 -15.54
CA LYS A 20 -19.10 4.74 -14.51
C LYS A 20 -18.41 4.51 -13.17
N GLY A 21 -18.38 3.28 -12.70
CA GLY A 21 -17.74 2.93 -11.42
C GLY A 21 -16.24 3.18 -11.44
N ARG A 22 -15.59 2.77 -12.55
CA ARG A 22 -14.17 3.00 -12.74
C ARG A 22 -13.84 4.48 -12.87
N VAL A 23 -14.68 5.24 -13.58
CA VAL A 23 -14.54 6.70 -13.72
C VAL A 23 -14.55 7.37 -12.34
N SER A 24 -15.52 7.02 -11.49
CA SER A 24 -15.61 7.59 -10.14
C SER A 24 -14.38 7.28 -9.29
N ALA A 25 -13.91 6.04 -9.32
CA ALA A 25 -12.73 5.62 -8.58
C ALA A 25 -11.46 6.34 -9.09
N LEU A 26 -11.28 6.42 -10.41
CA LEU A 26 -10.11 7.09 -11.00
C LEU A 26 -10.11 8.59 -10.73
N ARG A 27 -11.28 9.23 -10.70
CA ARG A 27 -11.37 10.65 -10.33
C ARG A 27 -10.92 10.90 -8.89
N LEU A 28 -11.31 10.03 -7.97
CA LEU A 28 -10.88 10.12 -6.58
C LEU A 28 -9.36 9.95 -6.46
N VAL A 29 -8.80 8.94 -7.12
CA VAL A 29 -7.36 8.70 -7.13
C VAL A 29 -6.60 9.89 -7.68
N LEU A 30 -7.03 10.40 -8.83
CA LEU A 30 -6.39 11.57 -9.46
C LEU A 30 -6.45 12.79 -8.55
N SER A 31 -7.60 13.04 -7.93
CA SER A 31 -7.80 14.16 -7.02
C SER A 31 -6.82 14.10 -5.84
N GLU A 32 -6.65 12.92 -5.24
CA GLU A 32 -5.73 12.75 -4.12
C GLU A 32 -4.27 12.94 -4.54
N LEU A 33 -3.90 12.45 -5.72
CA LEU A 33 -2.54 12.65 -6.25
C LEU A 33 -2.26 14.13 -6.52
N GLN A 34 -3.22 14.84 -7.11
CA GLN A 34 -3.08 16.28 -7.41
C GLN A 34 -3.01 17.12 -6.14
N LYS A 35 -3.84 16.79 -5.16
CA LYS A 35 -3.84 17.46 -3.86
C LYS A 35 -2.51 17.29 -3.14
N ALA A 36 -2.00 16.08 -3.10
CA ALA A 36 -0.72 15.77 -2.47
C ALA A 36 0.44 16.52 -3.16
N ALA A 37 0.45 16.54 -4.49
CA ALA A 37 1.47 17.26 -5.26
C ALA A 37 1.44 18.75 -4.95
N LYS A 38 0.25 19.32 -4.82
CA LYS A 38 0.06 20.75 -4.47
C LYS A 38 0.58 21.05 -3.07
N ASP A 39 0.43 20.10 -2.14
CA ASP A 39 0.91 20.23 -0.76
C ASP A 39 2.40 19.90 -0.62
N GLY A 40 3.10 19.63 -1.73
CA GLY A 40 4.52 19.34 -1.72
C GLY A 40 4.87 17.87 -1.55
N ASP A 41 3.89 16.98 -1.50
CA ASP A 41 4.11 15.53 -1.39
C ASP A 41 4.16 14.92 -2.80
N GLY A 42 5.38 14.78 -3.33
CA GLY A 42 5.61 14.21 -4.66
C GLY A 42 5.73 12.69 -4.69
N ASP A 43 5.61 12.01 -3.56
CA ASP A 43 5.69 10.55 -3.48
C ASP A 43 4.32 9.94 -3.78
N GLU A 44 4.02 9.77 -5.07
CA GLU A 44 2.74 9.26 -5.55
C GLU A 44 2.43 7.86 -5.03
N VAL A 45 3.43 7.00 -4.93
CA VAL A 45 3.25 5.63 -4.42
C VAL A 45 2.83 5.66 -2.95
N ALA A 46 3.49 6.48 -2.14
CA ALA A 46 3.12 6.63 -0.72
C ALA A 46 1.69 7.17 -0.56
N VAL A 47 1.30 8.14 -1.39
CA VAL A 47 -0.07 8.68 -1.40
C VAL A 47 -1.07 7.57 -1.69
N LEU A 48 -0.83 6.76 -2.72
CA LEU A 48 -1.74 5.67 -3.09
C LEU A 48 -1.81 4.59 -2.01
N ARG A 49 -0.71 4.30 -1.33
CA ARG A 49 -0.72 3.34 -0.21
C ARG A 49 -1.59 3.82 0.94
N ARG A 50 -1.50 5.10 1.28
CA ARG A 50 -2.35 5.69 2.32
C ARG A 50 -3.82 5.61 1.93
N GLU A 51 -4.14 5.91 0.67
CA GLU A 51 -5.51 5.84 0.17
C GLU A 51 -6.04 4.41 0.17
N ARG A 52 -5.23 3.43 -0.24
CA ARG A 52 -5.61 2.01 -0.17
C ARG A 52 -5.91 1.58 1.25
N LYS A 53 -5.04 1.93 2.19
CA LYS A 53 -5.23 1.62 3.61
C LYS A 53 -6.52 2.22 4.14
N ARG A 54 -6.79 3.47 3.79
CA ARG A 54 -8.01 4.17 4.19
C ARG A 54 -9.26 3.47 3.67
N ARG A 55 -9.24 3.00 2.41
CA ARG A 55 -10.35 2.25 1.83
C ARG A 55 -10.59 0.93 2.55
N HIS A 56 -9.53 0.20 2.90
CA HIS A 56 -9.66 -1.05 3.66
C HIS A 56 -10.19 -0.81 5.07
N GLU A 57 -9.75 0.23 5.74
CA GLU A 57 -10.26 0.61 7.07
C GLU A 57 -11.75 0.97 7.00
N SER A 58 -12.15 1.73 5.99
CA SER A 58 -13.55 2.09 5.77
C SER A 58 -14.40 0.86 5.48
N ALA A 59 -13.89 -0.07 4.67
CA ALA A 59 -14.60 -1.32 4.37
C ALA A 59 -14.83 -2.14 5.64
N THR A 60 -13.82 -2.25 6.50
CA THR A 60 -13.95 -2.95 7.78
C THR A 60 -15.01 -2.29 8.66
N ALA A 61 -14.97 -0.96 8.76
CA ALA A 61 -15.95 -0.21 9.54
C ALA A 61 -17.38 -0.42 9.03
N PHE A 62 -17.57 -0.43 7.71
CA PHE A 62 -18.90 -0.67 7.12
C PHE A 62 -19.40 -2.09 7.38
N ARG A 63 -18.53 -3.09 7.31
CA ARG A 63 -18.92 -4.48 7.63
C ARG A 63 -19.30 -4.62 9.09
N ASP A 64 -18.52 -4.02 9.98
CA ASP A 64 -18.80 -4.03 11.43
C ASP A 64 -20.11 -3.31 11.74
N GLY A 65 -20.45 -2.29 10.95
CA GLY A 65 -21.70 -1.55 11.07
C GLY A 65 -22.89 -2.19 10.36
N GLY A 66 -22.73 -3.38 9.78
CA GLY A 66 -23.81 -4.06 9.09
C GLY A 66 -24.14 -3.50 7.70
N ARG A 67 -23.17 -2.85 7.06
CA ARG A 67 -23.34 -2.24 5.73
C ARG A 67 -22.38 -2.86 4.70
N PRO A 68 -22.56 -4.16 4.38
CA PRO A 68 -21.63 -4.86 3.47
C PRO A 68 -21.60 -4.27 2.06
N GLU A 69 -22.70 -3.70 1.58
CA GLU A 69 -22.75 -3.06 0.25
C GLU A 69 -21.82 -1.85 0.16
N LEU A 70 -21.67 -1.10 1.24
CA LEU A 70 -20.76 0.04 1.29
C LEU A 70 -19.31 -0.43 1.41
N ALA A 71 -19.08 -1.53 2.15
CA ALA A 71 -17.77 -2.14 2.24
C ALA A 71 -17.27 -2.63 0.88
N GLU A 72 -18.13 -3.27 0.09
CA GLU A 72 -17.80 -3.73 -1.25
C GLU A 72 -17.42 -2.58 -2.18
N ALA A 73 -18.09 -1.44 -2.07
CA ALA A 73 -17.76 -0.25 -2.85
C ALA A 73 -16.35 0.27 -2.49
N GLU A 74 -16.01 0.31 -1.20
CA GLU A 74 -14.68 0.72 -0.75
C GLU A 74 -13.60 -0.27 -1.23
N GLU A 75 -13.88 -1.56 -1.17
CA GLU A 75 -12.96 -2.60 -1.64
C GLU A 75 -12.72 -2.50 -3.15
N ALA A 76 -13.74 -2.19 -3.93
CA ALA A 76 -13.61 -1.99 -5.37
C ALA A 76 -12.70 -0.79 -5.67
N GLU A 77 -12.84 0.31 -4.92
CA GLU A 77 -11.95 1.47 -5.03
C GLU A 77 -10.51 1.11 -4.66
N ALA A 78 -10.32 0.32 -3.62
CA ALA A 78 -9.00 -0.17 -3.22
C ALA A 78 -8.34 -0.97 -4.33
N GLN A 79 -9.10 -1.82 -5.03
CA GLN A 79 -8.57 -2.60 -6.16
C GLN A 79 -8.10 -1.71 -7.31
N VAL A 80 -8.82 -0.63 -7.60
CA VAL A 80 -8.41 0.33 -8.63
C VAL A 80 -7.06 0.95 -8.25
N ILE A 81 -6.88 1.33 -6.99
CA ILE A 81 -5.64 1.88 -6.49
C ILE A 81 -4.49 0.86 -6.59
N GLU A 82 -4.76 -0.38 -6.21
CA GLU A 82 -3.75 -1.46 -6.21
C GLU A 82 -3.14 -1.69 -7.59
N ALA A 83 -3.91 -1.48 -8.66
CA ALA A 83 -3.41 -1.62 -10.02
C ALA A 83 -2.25 -0.67 -10.35
N TYR A 84 -2.12 0.43 -9.62
CA TYR A 84 -1.05 1.42 -9.81
C TYR A 84 0.11 1.26 -8.84
N LEU A 85 0.00 0.34 -7.88
CA LEU A 85 1.05 0.12 -6.88
C LEU A 85 2.01 -0.99 -7.34
N PRO A 86 3.29 -0.92 -6.93
CA PRO A 86 4.20 -2.03 -7.13
C PRO A 86 3.65 -3.29 -6.45
N ALA A 87 3.89 -4.45 -7.04
CA ALA A 87 3.47 -5.72 -6.47
C ALA A 87 4.03 -5.88 -5.06
N GLU A 88 3.20 -6.37 -4.13
CA GLU A 88 3.63 -6.66 -2.77
C GLU A 88 4.58 -7.85 -2.75
N LEU A 89 5.50 -7.84 -1.80
CA LEU A 89 6.42 -8.95 -1.58
C LEU A 89 5.67 -10.16 -1.01
N SER A 90 6.03 -11.35 -1.49
CA SER A 90 5.55 -12.60 -0.88
C SER A 90 6.17 -12.78 0.50
N ASP A 91 5.62 -13.68 1.31
CA ASP A 91 6.19 -13.99 2.63
C ASP A 91 7.61 -14.53 2.51
N ASP A 92 7.89 -15.37 1.51
CA ASP A 92 9.23 -15.90 1.30
C ASP A 92 10.23 -14.82 0.91
N GLU A 93 9.85 -13.92 0.00
CA GLU A 93 10.68 -12.77 -0.37
C GLU A 93 10.93 -11.86 0.84
N LEU A 94 9.90 -11.64 1.64
CA LEU A 94 10.01 -10.80 2.82
C LEU A 94 10.88 -11.45 3.90
N ARG A 95 10.78 -12.77 4.10
CA ARG A 95 11.68 -13.50 5.01
C ARG A 95 13.14 -13.37 4.60
N ALA A 96 13.42 -13.45 3.30
CA ALA A 96 14.77 -13.27 2.77
C ALA A 96 15.30 -11.87 3.07
N ILE A 97 14.48 -10.85 2.91
CA ILE A 97 14.84 -9.46 3.21
C ILE A 97 15.13 -9.29 4.71
N VAL A 98 14.28 -9.85 5.56
CA VAL A 98 14.46 -9.79 7.01
C VAL A 98 15.75 -10.53 7.42
N ALA A 99 16.02 -11.69 6.82
CA ALA A 99 17.25 -12.44 7.10
C ALA A 99 18.50 -11.65 6.73
N GLU A 100 18.49 -10.95 5.59
CA GLU A 100 19.58 -10.06 5.19
C GLU A 100 19.75 -8.91 6.18
N ALA A 101 18.64 -8.33 6.65
CA ALA A 101 18.67 -7.26 7.64
C ALA A 101 19.25 -7.72 8.98
N VAL A 102 18.90 -8.92 9.41
CA VAL A 102 19.46 -9.54 10.63
C VAL A 102 20.96 -9.74 10.48
N ALA A 103 21.40 -10.25 9.34
CA ALA A 103 22.83 -10.47 9.07
C ALA A 103 23.61 -9.15 9.03
N GLU A 104 23.06 -8.14 8.37
CA GLU A 104 23.69 -6.84 8.21
C GLU A 104 23.83 -6.10 9.55
N THR A 105 22.80 -6.15 10.38
CA THR A 105 22.80 -5.44 11.67
C THR A 105 23.50 -6.22 12.78
N GLY A 106 23.80 -7.50 12.58
CA GLY A 106 24.37 -8.36 13.60
C GLY A 106 23.39 -8.68 14.72
N ALA A 107 22.08 -8.51 14.45
CA ALA A 107 21.06 -8.76 15.45
C ALA A 107 21.04 -10.21 15.92
N SER A 108 20.86 -10.42 17.21
CA SER A 108 20.89 -11.76 17.81
C SER A 108 19.72 -12.03 18.78
N SER A 109 18.94 -11.01 19.09
CA SER A 109 17.87 -11.14 20.08
C SER A 109 16.76 -10.13 19.83
N PRO A 110 15.58 -10.32 20.47
CA PRO A 110 14.46 -9.36 20.34
C PRO A 110 14.80 -7.91 20.72
N LYS A 111 15.88 -7.70 21.48
CA LYS A 111 16.33 -6.33 21.81
C LYS A 111 16.79 -5.54 20.58
N ASP A 112 17.17 -6.25 19.51
CA ASP A 112 17.66 -5.65 18.28
C ASP A 112 16.54 -5.37 17.28
N MET A 113 15.30 -5.54 17.68
CA MET A 113 14.13 -5.40 16.82
C MET A 113 14.09 -4.05 16.07
N GLY A 114 14.42 -2.96 16.76
CA GLY A 114 14.41 -1.63 16.16
C GLY A 114 15.36 -1.49 14.99
N GLN A 115 16.56 -2.05 15.10
CA GLN A 115 17.57 -2.03 14.05
C GLN A 115 17.14 -2.89 12.85
N VAL A 116 16.61 -4.08 13.14
CA VAL A 116 16.12 -5.00 12.11
C VAL A 116 14.95 -4.38 11.35
N MET A 117 14.01 -3.76 12.05
CA MET A 117 12.88 -3.08 11.44
C MET A 117 13.33 -1.95 10.51
N LYS A 118 14.25 -1.12 10.96
CA LYS A 118 14.77 0.00 10.16
C LYS A 118 15.43 -0.51 8.87
N ALA A 119 16.30 -1.51 8.98
CA ALA A 119 16.99 -2.07 7.84
C ALA A 119 16.04 -2.80 6.88
N SER A 120 15.06 -3.54 7.43
CA SER A 120 14.06 -4.26 6.64
C SER A 120 13.15 -3.30 5.89
N MET A 121 12.63 -2.28 6.55
CA MET A 121 11.72 -1.32 5.93
C MET A 121 12.40 -0.53 4.80
N ALA A 122 13.70 -0.22 4.94
CA ALA A 122 14.46 0.42 3.88
C ALA A 122 14.56 -0.46 2.63
N ARG A 123 14.74 -1.77 2.81
CA ARG A 123 14.84 -2.74 1.70
C ARG A 123 13.49 -3.05 1.07
N VAL A 124 12.44 -3.08 1.88
CA VAL A 124 11.06 -3.34 1.44
C VAL A 124 10.56 -2.23 0.51
N ALA A 125 11.01 -1.00 0.75
CA ALA A 125 10.64 0.17 -0.06
C ALA A 125 9.13 0.29 -0.26
N GLY A 126 8.37 0.02 0.80
CA GLY A 126 6.91 0.12 0.80
C GLY A 126 6.17 -1.03 0.12
N ARG A 127 6.84 -2.10 -0.29
CA ARG A 127 6.22 -3.26 -0.94
C ARG A 127 5.66 -4.29 0.05
N ALA A 128 5.65 -3.96 1.33
CA ALA A 128 5.01 -4.76 2.37
C ALA A 128 4.59 -3.84 3.52
N ASP A 129 3.51 -4.24 4.21
CA ASP A 129 3.02 -3.55 5.39
C ASP A 129 3.99 -3.76 6.56
N GLY A 130 4.20 -2.72 7.36
CA GLY A 130 5.03 -2.79 8.56
C GLY A 130 4.63 -3.90 9.53
N LYS A 131 3.34 -4.22 9.62
CA LYS A 131 2.87 -5.34 10.47
C LYS A 131 3.41 -6.69 10.00
N ARG A 132 3.42 -6.92 8.69
CA ARG A 132 3.98 -8.16 8.12
C ARG A 132 5.47 -8.25 8.38
N VAL A 133 6.18 -7.14 8.16
CA VAL A 133 7.62 -7.05 8.41
C VAL A 133 7.92 -7.33 9.89
N SER A 134 7.16 -6.71 10.78
CA SER A 134 7.32 -6.89 12.23
C SER A 134 7.12 -8.35 12.64
N ALA A 135 6.07 -8.99 12.13
CA ALA A 135 5.79 -10.40 12.45
C ALA A 135 6.94 -11.32 12.02
N LEU A 136 7.47 -11.12 10.82
CA LEU A 136 8.56 -11.94 10.30
C LEU A 136 9.90 -11.62 10.98
N ALA A 137 10.11 -10.36 11.36
CA ALA A 137 11.30 -9.97 12.13
C ALA A 137 11.28 -10.59 13.53
N GLN A 138 10.13 -10.61 14.19
CA GLN A 138 9.97 -11.28 15.49
C GLN A 138 10.26 -12.78 15.37
N GLU A 139 9.73 -13.43 14.34
CA GLU A 139 9.98 -14.83 14.03
C GLU A 139 11.48 -15.10 13.86
N ALA A 140 12.15 -14.28 13.08
CA ALA A 140 13.59 -14.41 12.80
C ALA A 140 14.45 -14.25 14.07
N LEU A 141 14.07 -13.34 14.95
CA LEU A 141 14.83 -13.04 16.18
C LEU A 141 14.53 -14.00 17.33
N ARG A 142 13.46 -14.77 17.24
CA ARG A 142 13.12 -15.81 18.24
C ARG A 142 13.91 -17.10 18.02
N GLY A 143 14.25 -17.36 16.77
CA GLY A 143 14.94 -18.55 16.36
C GLY A 143 16.40 -18.52 16.71
#